data_c90c622532d7591176b8418911b4c04c
#
_entry.id   c90c622532d7591176b8418911b4c04c
#
_cell.length_a   1.000
_cell.length_b   1.000
_cell.length_c   1.000
_cell.angle_alpha   90.00
_cell.angle_beta   90.00
_cell.angle_gamma   90.00
#
_symmetry.space_group_name_H-M   'P 1'
#
loop_
_entity.id
_entity.type
_entity.pdbx_description
1 polymer ?
#
loop_
_entity_poly.entity_id
_entity_poly.type
_entity_poly.pdbx_seq_one_letter_code
_entity_poly.pdbx_strand_id
1 'polypeptide(L)'
;GTELKGPEDLFKNTEFIGKTSKDPEPDIVGYGHIHTPCLVRYKNKTLFNTGSVGIPVEMMNSDVDDKSNKFSTLASYIIIEGNYNSKELDSISFNLVRIPYNIQKEIDDLEASNLSNKNIVIQSLKGALPTPFKLN
;
A
#
# COMPACT_ATOMS: atom_id res chain seq x y z
N GLY A 1 -7.96 -8.21 -20.26
CA GLY A 1 -6.92 -8.14 -19.27
C GLY A 1 -6.64 -9.51 -18.69
N THR A 2 -5.38 -9.85 -18.47
CA THR A 2 -4.98 -11.12 -17.86
C THR A 2 -5.40 -11.12 -16.39
N GLU A 3 -6.24 -12.07 -16.02
CA GLU A 3 -6.64 -12.25 -14.61
C GLU A 3 -5.43 -12.75 -13.82
N LEU A 4 -5.04 -12.02 -12.77
CA LEU A 4 -3.97 -12.44 -11.87
C LEU A 4 -4.53 -13.52 -10.94
N LYS A 5 -3.95 -14.72 -10.99
CA LYS A 5 -4.38 -15.89 -10.18
C LYS A 5 -3.56 -16.06 -8.91
N GLY A 6 -2.38 -15.48 -8.87
CA GLY A 6 -1.50 -15.58 -7.70
C GLY A 6 -0.31 -14.63 -7.79
N PRO A 7 0.49 -14.53 -6.72
CA PRO A 7 1.67 -13.66 -6.69
C PRO A 7 2.70 -13.98 -7.77
N GLU A 8 2.78 -15.24 -8.22
CA GLU A 8 3.67 -15.66 -9.30
C GLU A 8 3.39 -14.96 -10.63
N ASP A 9 2.15 -14.59 -10.90
CA ASP A 9 1.77 -13.92 -12.15
C ASP A 9 2.31 -12.49 -12.20
N LEU A 10 2.48 -11.84 -11.05
CA LEU A 10 3.10 -10.52 -10.96
C LEU A 10 4.59 -10.55 -11.31
N PHE A 11 5.29 -11.66 -11.03
CA PHE A 11 6.69 -11.82 -11.41
C PHE A 11 6.86 -12.16 -12.90
N LYS A 12 5.90 -12.87 -13.49
CA LYS A 12 5.94 -13.29 -14.90
C LYS A 12 5.46 -12.21 -15.86
N ASN A 13 4.63 -11.29 -15.41
CA ASN A 13 4.01 -10.27 -16.27
C ASN A 13 4.98 -9.12 -16.54
N THR A 14 6.00 -9.40 -17.34
CA THR A 14 7.07 -8.46 -17.67
C THR A 14 6.58 -7.24 -18.47
N GLU A 15 5.49 -7.36 -19.24
CA GLU A 15 4.90 -6.24 -19.98
C GLU A 15 4.39 -5.15 -19.04
N PHE A 16 3.83 -5.55 -17.90
CA PHE A 16 3.31 -4.62 -16.91
C PHE A 16 4.40 -3.74 -16.27
N ILE A 17 5.62 -4.23 -16.18
CA ILE A 17 6.78 -3.51 -15.63
C ILE A 17 7.71 -2.95 -16.72
N GLY A 18 7.26 -2.90 -17.97
CA GLY A 18 8.01 -2.35 -19.09
C GLY A 18 9.20 -3.19 -19.56
N LYS A 19 9.28 -4.46 -19.15
CA LYS A 19 10.30 -5.41 -19.60
C LYS A 19 9.78 -6.29 -20.73
N THR A 20 10.69 -6.84 -21.50
CA THR A 20 10.37 -7.79 -22.57
C THR A 20 10.50 -9.23 -22.05
N SER A 21 9.94 -10.19 -22.78
CA SER A 21 10.07 -11.63 -22.46
C SER A 21 11.51 -12.15 -22.48
N LYS A 22 12.47 -11.34 -22.93
CA LYS A 22 13.90 -11.68 -22.96
C LYS A 22 14.64 -11.24 -21.71
N ASP A 23 14.05 -10.35 -20.92
CA ASP A 23 14.62 -9.89 -19.67
C ASP A 23 14.40 -10.93 -18.57
N PRO A 24 15.35 -11.09 -17.64
CA PRO A 24 15.16 -12.01 -16.52
C PRO A 24 13.98 -11.55 -15.65
N GLU A 25 13.24 -12.54 -15.12
CA GLU A 25 12.18 -12.24 -14.16
C GLU A 25 12.75 -11.48 -12.95
N PRO A 26 12.06 -10.44 -12.46
CA PRO A 26 12.51 -9.71 -11.28
C PRO A 26 12.43 -10.58 -10.01
N ASP A 27 13.35 -10.37 -9.09
CA ASP A 27 13.31 -10.98 -7.76
C ASP A 27 12.49 -10.15 -6.75
N ILE A 28 12.31 -8.86 -7.04
CA ILE A 28 11.58 -7.93 -6.21
C ILE A 28 10.60 -7.16 -7.07
N VAL A 29 9.32 -7.19 -6.69
CA VAL A 29 8.25 -6.44 -7.34
C VAL A 29 7.51 -5.59 -6.33
N GLY A 30 7.51 -4.28 -6.54
CA GLY A 30 6.65 -3.35 -5.83
C GLY A 30 5.43 -2.98 -6.68
N TYR A 31 4.27 -2.88 -6.05
CA TYR A 31 3.04 -2.44 -6.71
C TYR A 31 2.28 -1.46 -5.83
N GLY A 32 1.39 -0.69 -6.45
CA GLY A 32 0.53 0.29 -5.80
C GLY A 32 -0.95 -0.05 -5.93
N HIS A 33 -1.79 0.97 -5.92
CA HIS A 33 -3.25 0.93 -6.12
C HIS A 33 -4.05 0.32 -4.96
N ILE A 34 -3.60 -0.76 -4.38
CA ILE A 34 -4.20 -1.31 -3.16
C ILE A 34 -3.53 -0.61 -1.98
N HIS A 35 -4.28 0.17 -1.21
CA HIS A 35 -3.75 1.03 -0.17
C HIS A 35 -3.39 0.28 1.12
N THR A 36 -3.53 -1.04 1.14
CA THR A 36 -3.15 -1.91 2.26
C THR A 36 -1.70 -2.34 2.10
N PRO A 37 -0.81 -1.99 3.02
CA PRO A 37 0.59 -2.39 2.94
C PRO A 37 0.73 -3.90 3.14
N CYS A 38 1.59 -4.51 2.36
CA CYS A 38 1.91 -5.93 2.50
C CYS A 38 3.33 -6.25 2.05
N LEU A 39 3.86 -7.36 2.57
CA LEU A 39 5.11 -7.96 2.17
C LEU A 39 4.90 -9.47 2.06
N VAL A 40 5.06 -10.01 0.85
CA VAL A 40 4.86 -11.42 0.55
C VAL A 40 6.15 -12.01 0.00
N ARG A 41 6.54 -13.17 0.51
CA ARG A 41 7.66 -13.95 -0.01
C ARG A 41 7.16 -15.18 -0.74
N TYR A 42 7.71 -15.41 -1.94
CA TYR A 42 7.40 -16.56 -2.77
C TYR A 42 8.66 -17.03 -3.47
N LYS A 43 9.17 -18.21 -3.14
CA LYS A 43 10.37 -18.83 -3.75
C LYS A 43 11.53 -17.82 -3.87
N ASN A 44 12.12 -17.35 -2.89
CA ASN A 44 13.20 -16.35 -2.89
C ASN A 44 12.86 -14.99 -3.53
N LYS A 45 11.66 -14.82 -4.10
CA LYS A 45 11.18 -13.55 -4.65
C LYS A 45 10.37 -12.79 -3.60
N THR A 46 10.35 -11.47 -3.72
CA THR A 46 9.62 -10.60 -2.80
C THR A 46 8.63 -9.73 -3.57
N LEU A 47 7.39 -9.74 -3.13
CA LEU A 47 6.33 -8.86 -3.60
C LEU A 47 5.93 -7.92 -2.46
N PHE A 48 5.81 -6.63 -2.72
CA PHE A 48 5.39 -5.69 -1.70
C PHE A 48 4.44 -4.63 -2.23
N ASN A 49 3.58 -4.14 -1.34
CA ASN A 49 2.81 -2.91 -1.50
C ASN A 49 3.16 -1.98 -0.34
N THR A 50 3.47 -0.75 -0.64
CA THR A 50 3.84 0.25 0.37
C THR A 50 2.66 0.74 1.19
N GLY A 51 1.44 0.44 0.75
CA GLY A 51 0.24 1.06 1.27
C GLY A 51 0.02 2.46 0.70
N SER A 52 -0.48 3.36 1.50
CA SER A 52 -0.77 4.73 1.09
C SER A 52 -0.28 5.75 2.11
N VAL A 53 0.13 6.90 1.62
CA VAL A 53 0.47 8.06 2.45
C VAL A 53 -0.79 8.85 2.82
N GLY A 54 -1.67 9.09 1.85
CA GLY A 54 -2.82 9.97 2.04
C GLY A 54 -4.15 9.26 2.34
N ILE A 55 -4.32 8.01 1.89
CA ILE A 55 -5.55 7.22 2.11
C ILE A 55 -5.15 5.81 2.54
N PRO A 56 -4.56 5.64 3.72
CA PRO A 56 -4.18 4.32 4.19
C PRO A 56 -5.41 3.48 4.55
N VAL A 57 -5.47 2.26 4.04
CA VAL A 57 -6.57 1.30 4.27
C VAL A 57 -6.02 0.11 5.07
N GLU A 58 -6.73 -0.31 6.09
CA GLU A 58 -6.43 -1.56 6.79
C GLU A 58 -7.16 -2.72 6.10
N MET A 59 -6.51 -3.87 6.05
CA MET A 59 -7.10 -5.08 5.47
C MET A 59 -8.32 -5.48 6.31
N MET A 60 -9.48 -5.55 5.67
CA MET A 60 -10.68 -6.04 6.33
C MET A 60 -10.61 -7.56 6.41
N ASN A 61 -10.81 -8.12 7.61
CA ASN A 61 -11.16 -9.53 7.72
C ASN A 61 -12.54 -9.71 7.08
N SER A 62 -12.62 -10.57 6.07
CA SER A 62 -13.85 -10.85 5.32
C SER A 62 -14.99 -11.43 6.17
N ASP A 63 -14.73 -11.81 7.42
CA ASP A 63 -15.66 -12.49 8.30
C ASP A 63 -16.39 -11.56 9.29
N VAL A 64 -16.16 -10.26 9.21
CA VAL A 64 -16.87 -9.29 10.06
C VAL A 64 -17.87 -8.54 9.22
N ASP A 65 -19.16 -8.63 9.60
CA ASP A 65 -20.31 -7.92 8.99
C ASP A 65 -20.20 -6.37 9.05
N ASP A 66 -19.08 -5.86 9.50
CA ASP A 66 -18.77 -4.44 9.59
C ASP A 66 -18.30 -3.92 8.22
N LYS A 67 -19.26 -3.43 7.44
CA LYS A 67 -19.03 -2.78 6.14
C LYS A 67 -18.34 -1.42 6.24
N SER A 68 -17.90 -0.99 7.40
CA SER A 68 -17.11 0.22 7.55
C SER A 68 -15.69 -0.02 7.01
N ASN A 69 -15.35 0.59 5.90
CA ASN A 69 -13.95 0.68 5.45
C ASN A 69 -13.14 1.34 6.56
N LYS A 70 -12.36 0.53 7.28
CA LYS A 70 -11.49 1.06 8.33
C LYS A 70 -10.29 1.70 7.66
N PHE A 71 -10.35 3.01 7.49
CA PHE A 71 -9.18 3.78 7.14
C PHE A 71 -8.23 3.82 8.32
N SER A 72 -6.95 3.67 8.05
CA SER A 72 -5.92 3.84 9.06
C SER A 72 -5.59 5.33 9.24
N THR A 73 -5.25 5.72 10.46
CA THR A 73 -4.71 7.04 10.76
C THR A 73 -3.19 7.12 10.56
N LEU A 74 -2.59 6.07 10.02
CA LEU A 74 -1.15 5.94 9.86
C LEU A 74 -0.80 5.85 8.37
N ALA A 75 -0.07 6.83 7.87
CA ALA A 75 0.58 6.75 6.56
C ALA A 75 1.62 5.63 6.55
N SER A 76 1.85 5.00 5.41
CA SER A 76 2.81 3.91 5.30
C SER A 76 3.77 4.06 4.13
N TYR A 77 5.00 3.57 4.33
CA TYR A 77 6.04 3.46 3.30
C TYR A 77 6.97 2.29 3.62
N ILE A 78 7.78 1.90 2.65
CA ILE A 78 8.78 0.84 2.81
C ILE A 78 10.18 1.41 2.57
N ILE A 79 11.10 1.08 3.47
CA ILE A 79 12.54 1.26 3.28
C ILE A 79 13.11 -0.07 2.81
N ILE A 80 13.85 -0.05 1.70
CA ILE A 80 14.56 -1.21 1.18
C ILE A 80 16.05 -0.92 1.29
N GLU A 81 16.79 -1.81 1.96
CA GLU A 81 18.23 -1.71 2.13
C GLU A 81 18.88 -2.96 1.57
N GLY A 82 19.91 -2.78 0.76
CA GLY A 82 20.63 -3.86 0.10
C GLY A 82 21.77 -3.35 -0.75
N ASN A 83 22.54 -4.25 -1.35
CA ASN A 83 23.63 -3.90 -2.25
C ASN A 83 23.09 -3.77 -3.69
N TYR A 84 22.95 -2.54 -4.16
CA TYR A 84 22.42 -2.23 -5.48
C TYR A 84 23.20 -2.84 -6.64
N ASN A 85 24.50 -3.04 -6.49
CA ASN A 85 25.40 -3.55 -7.53
C ASN A 85 25.68 -5.06 -7.41
N SER A 86 25.08 -5.74 -6.45
CA SER A 86 25.26 -7.19 -6.32
C SER A 86 24.70 -7.92 -7.52
N LYS A 87 25.48 -8.84 -8.08
CA LYS A 87 25.05 -9.76 -9.15
C LYS A 87 24.74 -11.16 -8.62
N GLU A 88 24.95 -11.36 -7.34
CA GLU A 88 24.74 -12.61 -6.63
C GLU A 88 23.67 -12.40 -5.55
N LEU A 89 23.19 -13.51 -4.98
CA LEU A 89 22.30 -13.45 -3.83
C LEU A 89 23.02 -12.74 -2.67
N ASP A 90 22.46 -11.62 -2.26
CA ASP A 90 22.97 -10.79 -1.19
C ASP A 90 21.87 -10.48 -0.18
N SER A 91 22.24 -9.96 0.97
CA SER A 91 21.30 -9.57 1.99
C SER A 91 20.46 -8.39 1.53
N ILE A 92 19.15 -8.49 1.74
CA ILE A 92 18.21 -7.40 1.50
C ILE A 92 17.19 -7.32 2.63
N SER A 93 16.97 -6.13 3.14
CA SER A 93 15.96 -5.89 4.16
C SER A 93 14.82 -5.03 3.65
N PHE A 94 13.64 -5.28 4.20
CA PHE A 94 12.42 -4.50 3.94
C PHE A 94 11.87 -4.06 5.30
N ASN A 95 11.77 -2.77 5.50
CA ASN A 95 11.20 -2.19 6.71
C ASN A 95 9.90 -1.45 6.35
N LEU A 96 8.76 -2.03 6.71
CA LEU A 96 7.45 -1.39 6.58
C LEU A 96 7.26 -0.41 7.73
N VAL A 97 7.25 0.87 7.42
CA VAL A 97 7.11 1.94 8.38
C VAL A 97 5.71 2.52 8.33
N ARG A 98 5.10 2.73 9.50
CA ARG A 98 3.82 3.41 9.66
C ARG A 98 4.01 4.61 10.55
N ILE A 99 3.57 5.78 10.10
CA ILE A 99 3.72 7.05 10.82
C ILE A 99 2.40 7.78 10.94
N PRO A 100 2.11 8.39 12.11
CA PRO A 100 0.97 9.29 12.23
C PRO A 100 1.20 10.57 11.42
N TYR A 101 0.13 11.15 10.92
CA TYR A 101 0.13 12.47 10.27
C TYR A 101 -1.08 13.29 10.72
N ASN A 102 -1.08 14.58 10.41
CA ASN A 102 -2.15 15.47 10.82
C ASN A 102 -3.34 15.36 9.84
N ILE A 103 -4.25 14.43 10.14
CA ILE A 103 -5.45 14.16 9.33
C ILE A 103 -6.35 15.38 9.23
N GLN A 104 -6.49 16.18 10.32
CA GLN A 104 -7.33 17.36 10.27
C GLN A 104 -6.78 18.39 9.28
N LYS A 105 -5.46 18.59 9.26
CA LYS A 105 -4.84 19.47 8.27
C LYS A 105 -5.08 18.99 6.84
N GLU A 106 -4.98 17.69 6.60
CA GLU A 106 -5.26 17.09 5.29
C GLU A 106 -6.72 17.34 4.87
N ILE A 107 -7.68 17.20 5.80
CA ILE A 107 -9.09 17.51 5.54
C ILE A 107 -9.27 18.99 5.20
N ASP A 108 -8.65 19.90 5.95
CA ASP A 108 -8.74 21.33 5.72
C ASP A 108 -8.16 21.72 4.35
N ASP A 109 -7.01 21.15 3.97
CA ASP A 109 -6.36 21.35 2.67
C ASP A 109 -7.23 20.80 1.52
N LEU A 110 -7.86 19.64 1.70
CA LEU A 110 -8.80 19.07 0.74
C LEU A 110 -10.06 19.94 0.59
N GLU A 111 -10.64 20.43 1.67
CA GLU A 111 -11.81 21.34 1.64
C GLU A 111 -11.49 22.61 0.85
N ALA A 112 -10.30 23.16 1.00
CA ALA A 112 -9.83 24.33 0.27
C ALA A 112 -9.46 24.05 -1.20
N SER A 113 -9.26 22.79 -1.58
CA SER A 113 -8.83 22.40 -2.93
C SER A 113 -9.97 22.41 -3.94
N ASN A 114 -9.63 22.38 -5.23
CA ASN A 114 -10.57 22.21 -6.35
C ASN A 114 -10.68 20.74 -6.82
N LEU A 115 -10.27 19.77 -6.00
CA LEU A 115 -10.31 18.36 -6.36
C LEU A 115 -11.76 17.87 -6.49
N SER A 116 -12.13 17.29 -7.62
CA SER A 116 -13.52 16.91 -7.92
C SER A 116 -14.08 15.84 -6.97
N ASN A 117 -13.25 14.92 -6.49
CA ASN A 117 -13.66 13.81 -5.62
C ASN A 117 -13.32 14.02 -4.15
N LYS A 118 -13.00 15.25 -3.74
CA LYS A 118 -12.55 15.54 -2.37
C LYS A 118 -13.51 15.08 -1.28
N ASN A 119 -14.81 15.16 -1.52
CA ASN A 119 -15.81 14.78 -0.51
C ASN A 119 -15.74 13.30 -0.11
N ILE A 120 -15.42 12.41 -1.07
CA ILE A 120 -15.26 10.97 -0.80
C ILE A 120 -14.03 10.76 0.08
N VAL A 121 -12.92 11.41 -0.25
CA VAL A 121 -11.67 11.33 0.52
C VAL A 121 -11.85 11.89 1.93
N ILE A 122 -12.48 13.07 2.05
CA ILE A 122 -12.77 13.70 3.34
C ILE A 122 -13.62 12.81 4.24
N GLN A 123 -14.68 12.20 3.69
CA GLN A 123 -15.52 11.27 4.47
C GLN A 123 -14.73 10.06 4.96
N SER A 124 -13.85 9.54 4.12
CA SER A 124 -12.97 8.43 4.47
C SER A 124 -12.01 8.79 5.60
N LEU A 125 -11.38 9.95 5.52
CA LEU A 125 -10.47 10.45 6.56
C LEU A 125 -11.22 10.75 7.87
N LYS A 126 -12.41 11.34 7.81
CA LYS A 126 -13.26 11.56 8.99
C LYS A 126 -13.68 10.25 9.66
N GLY A 127 -13.92 9.20 8.88
CA GLY A 127 -14.21 7.86 9.40
C GLY A 127 -13.03 7.19 10.12
N ALA A 128 -11.79 7.58 9.78
CA ALA A 128 -10.58 7.06 10.41
C ALA A 128 -10.24 7.77 11.75
N LEU A 129 -10.79 8.96 12.00
CA LEU A 129 -10.55 9.67 13.26
C LEU A 129 -11.17 8.90 14.43
N PRO A 130 -10.46 8.78 15.57
CA PRO A 130 -11.03 8.14 16.75
C PRO A 130 -12.29 8.89 17.18
N THR A 131 -13.37 8.17 17.38
CA THR A 131 -14.58 8.72 17.99
C THR A 131 -14.24 9.26 19.38
N PRO A 132 -14.62 10.50 19.71
CA PRO A 132 -14.38 11.02 21.07
C PRO A 132 -14.95 10.05 22.10
N PHE A 133 -14.12 9.66 23.06
CA PHE A 133 -14.58 8.86 24.20
C PHE A 133 -15.72 9.63 24.88
N LYS A 134 -16.94 9.12 24.79
CA LYS A 134 -18.02 9.57 25.65
C LYS A 134 -17.74 8.95 27.03
N LEU A 135 -17.24 9.76 27.95
CA LEU A 135 -17.26 9.42 29.35
C LEU A 135 -18.73 9.39 29.77
N ASN A 136 -19.26 8.21 30.03
CA ASN A 136 -20.56 8.02 30.70
C ASN A 136 -20.40 8.28 32.18
#